data_57ad44a80ddbae5d6a045c838fc7ccb3
#
_entry.id   57ad44a80ddbae5d6a045c838fc7ccb3
#
_cell.length_a   1.000
_cell.length_b   1.000
_cell.length_c   1.000
_cell.angle_alpha   90.00
_cell.angle_beta   90.00
_cell.angle_gamma   90.00
#
_symmetry.space_group_name_H-M   'P 1'
#
loop_
_entity.id
_entity.type
_entity.pdbx_description
1 polymer ?
#
loop_
_entity_poly.entity_id
_entity_poly.type
_entity_poly.pdbx_seq_one_letter_code
_entity_poly.pdbx_strand_id
1 'polypeptide(L)'
;MIKEIFFTFLLLLLLSVNSYSAGSSDNSKTKTNYDKAVTHIKLAKKYEKKDKIKKANKSYEKALKLLIKSNKKKPNNPDTLNYLGFTTRKLGDYEN
;
A
#
# COMPACT_ATOMS: atom_id res chain seq x y z
N MET A 1 -26.53 38.65 3.83
CA MET A 1 -25.25 39.20 3.35
C MET A 1 -24.07 38.52 4.01
N ILE A 2 -24.04 38.51 5.32
CA ILE A 2 -22.91 37.87 6.01
C ILE A 2 -22.79 36.40 5.67
N LYS A 3 -23.93 35.74 5.54
CA LYS A 3 -23.93 34.31 5.21
C LYS A 3 -23.35 34.03 3.83
N GLU A 4 -23.61 34.91 2.89
CA GLU A 4 -23.10 34.74 1.52
C GLU A 4 -21.58 34.91 1.49
N ILE A 5 -21.07 35.88 2.20
CA ILE A 5 -19.64 36.11 2.27
C ILE A 5 -18.95 34.91 2.93
N PHE A 6 -19.57 34.43 3.97
CA PHE A 6 -19.03 33.24 4.68
C PHE A 6 -18.99 32.02 3.78
N PHE A 7 -20.02 31.80 3.02
CA PHE A 7 -20.13 30.70 2.11
C PHE A 7 -19.04 30.75 1.03
N THR A 8 -18.84 31.93 0.48
CA THR A 8 -17.82 32.16 -0.54
C THR A 8 -16.43 31.87 0.02
N PHE A 9 -16.20 32.28 1.25
CA PHE A 9 -14.93 32.06 1.90
C PHE A 9 -14.67 30.56 2.11
N LEU A 10 -15.70 29.86 2.51
CA LEU A 10 -15.60 28.40 2.72
C LEU A 10 -15.29 27.68 1.41
N LEU A 11 -15.89 28.13 0.34
CA LEU A 11 -15.64 27.54 -0.98
C LEU A 11 -14.20 27.72 -1.40
N LEU A 12 -13.64 28.88 -1.14
CA LEU A 12 -12.25 29.14 -1.46
C LEU A 12 -11.32 28.25 -0.67
N LEU A 13 -11.64 28.00 0.58
CA LEU A 13 -10.85 27.09 1.40
C LEU A 13 -10.86 25.69 0.85
N LEU A 14 -12.01 25.23 0.39
CA LEU A 14 -12.12 23.90 -0.20
C LEU A 14 -11.27 23.78 -1.46
N LEU A 15 -11.27 24.80 -2.27
CA LEU A 15 -10.46 24.82 -3.47
C LEU A 15 -8.98 24.78 -3.14
N SER A 16 -8.58 25.49 -2.12
CA SER A 16 -7.19 25.49 -1.68
C SER A 16 -6.75 24.11 -1.24
N VAL A 17 -7.60 23.43 -0.51
CA VAL A 17 -7.28 22.07 -0.04
C VAL A 17 -7.14 21.13 -1.22
N ASN A 18 -8.04 21.22 -2.19
CA ASN A 18 -7.96 20.39 -3.36
C ASN A 18 -6.67 20.63 -4.14
N SER A 19 -6.32 21.87 -4.30
CA SER A 19 -5.10 22.24 -5.01
C SER A 19 -3.87 21.67 -4.31
N TYR A 20 -3.83 21.81 -3.00
CA TYR A 20 -2.73 21.27 -2.23
C TYR A 20 -2.66 19.76 -2.33
N SER A 21 -3.81 19.12 -2.26
CA SER A 21 -3.90 17.68 -2.35
C SER A 21 -3.36 17.18 -3.69
N ALA A 22 -3.71 17.84 -4.76
CA ALA A 22 -3.24 17.49 -6.09
C ALA A 22 -1.72 17.64 -6.18
N GLY A 23 -1.20 18.72 -5.62
CA GLY A 23 0.24 18.94 -5.63
C GLY A 23 1.00 17.87 -4.90
N SER A 24 0.51 17.44 -3.76
CA SER A 24 1.21 16.42 -2.99
C SER A 24 1.16 15.06 -3.67
N SER A 25 0.09 14.76 -4.38
CA SER A 25 -0.03 13.47 -5.05
C SER A 25 0.94 13.36 -6.24
N ASP A 26 1.27 14.47 -6.85
CA ASP A 26 2.19 14.47 -7.99
C ASP A 26 3.61 14.12 -7.58
N ASN A 27 3.96 14.39 -6.36
CA ASN A 27 5.29 14.09 -5.88
C ASN A 27 5.47 12.63 -5.56
N SER A 28 4.39 11.92 -5.39
CA SER A 28 4.47 10.51 -5.10
C SER A 28 4.81 9.79 -6.40
N LYS A 29 6.00 9.30 -6.47
CA LYS A 29 6.38 8.43 -7.57
C LYS A 29 5.44 7.25 -7.60
N THR A 30 5.16 6.76 -8.80
CA THR A 30 4.37 5.55 -8.94
C THR A 30 5.05 4.45 -8.13
N LYS A 31 4.33 3.88 -7.19
CA LYS A 31 4.87 2.81 -6.37
C LYS A 31 5.22 1.61 -7.24
N THR A 32 6.39 1.06 -7.01
CA THR A 32 6.81 -0.14 -7.71
C THR A 32 6.06 -1.35 -7.17
N ASN A 33 6.10 -2.45 -7.90
CA ASN A 33 5.51 -3.69 -7.43
C ASN A 33 6.13 -4.12 -6.09
N TYR A 34 7.43 -3.89 -5.94
CA TYR A 34 8.12 -4.18 -4.69
C TYR A 34 7.54 -3.36 -3.54
N ASP A 35 7.37 -2.05 -3.73
CA ASP A 35 6.84 -1.18 -2.70
C ASP A 35 5.42 -1.58 -2.30
N LYS A 36 4.60 -1.92 -3.26
CA LYS A 36 3.24 -2.39 -2.98
C LYS A 36 3.26 -3.69 -2.21
N ALA A 37 4.16 -4.58 -2.56
CA ALA A 37 4.30 -5.85 -1.86
C ALA A 37 4.67 -5.63 -0.40
N VAL A 38 5.64 -4.76 -0.14
CA VAL A 38 6.06 -4.46 1.23
C VAL A 38 4.89 -3.91 2.04
N THR A 39 4.07 -3.05 1.43
CA THR A 39 2.87 -2.53 2.09
C THR A 39 1.92 -3.65 2.49
N HIS A 40 1.68 -4.60 1.60
CA HIS A 40 0.81 -5.73 1.91
C HIS A 40 1.41 -6.63 2.98
N ILE A 41 2.72 -6.79 3.01
CA ILE A 41 3.39 -7.57 4.05
C ILE A 41 3.20 -6.92 5.42
N LYS A 42 3.38 -5.62 5.49
CA LYS A 42 3.16 -4.88 6.74
C LYS A 42 1.71 -5.00 7.21
N LEU A 43 0.79 -4.93 6.28
CA LEU A 43 -0.63 -5.09 6.59
C LEU A 43 -0.92 -6.51 7.09
N ALA A 44 -0.33 -7.51 6.44
CA ALA A 44 -0.51 -8.91 6.86
C ALA A 44 -0.01 -9.11 8.29
N LYS A 45 1.15 -8.55 8.62
CA LYS A 45 1.69 -8.65 9.98
C LYS A 45 0.76 -8.01 11.01
N LYS A 46 0.13 -6.90 10.62
CA LYS A 46 -0.85 -6.24 11.48
C LYS A 46 -2.05 -7.14 11.73
N TYR A 47 -2.55 -7.78 10.68
CA TYR A 47 -3.65 -8.72 10.81
C TYR A 47 -3.29 -9.90 11.69
N GLU A 48 -2.06 -10.40 11.57
CA GLU A 48 -1.60 -11.49 12.42
C GLU A 48 -1.66 -11.11 13.90
N LYS A 49 -1.24 -9.90 14.23
CA LYS A 49 -1.26 -9.42 15.61
C LYS A 49 -2.68 -9.35 16.18
N LYS A 50 -3.65 -9.18 15.30
CA LYS A 50 -5.07 -9.10 15.70
C LYS A 50 -5.79 -10.43 15.54
N ASP A 51 -5.07 -11.50 15.30
CA ASP A 51 -5.63 -12.83 15.06
C ASP A 51 -6.58 -12.90 13.87
N LYS A 52 -6.40 -12.00 12.92
CA LYS A 52 -7.20 -12.00 11.69
C LYS A 52 -6.44 -12.78 10.61
N ILE A 53 -6.37 -14.06 10.79
CA ILE A 53 -5.50 -14.93 9.99
C ILE A 53 -5.92 -14.99 8.53
N LYS A 54 -7.22 -15.04 8.23
CA LYS A 54 -7.68 -15.06 6.84
C LYS A 54 -7.30 -13.79 6.09
N LYS A 55 -7.39 -12.66 6.75
CA LYS A 55 -7.02 -11.38 6.14
C LYS A 55 -5.51 -11.30 5.96
N ALA A 56 -4.76 -11.80 6.93
CA ALA A 56 -3.31 -11.86 6.81
C ALA A 56 -2.90 -12.71 5.62
N ASN A 57 -3.52 -13.87 5.47
CA ASN A 57 -3.24 -14.77 4.36
C ASN A 57 -3.48 -14.10 3.01
N LYS A 58 -4.61 -13.42 2.86
CA LYS A 58 -4.91 -12.69 1.62
C LYS A 58 -3.89 -11.61 1.32
N SER A 59 -3.44 -10.89 2.35
CA SER A 59 -2.44 -9.85 2.16
C SER A 59 -1.10 -10.44 1.74
N TYR A 60 -0.71 -11.55 2.32
CA TYR A 60 0.51 -12.23 1.90
C TYR A 60 0.41 -12.76 0.47
N GLU A 61 -0.77 -13.25 0.07
CA GLU A 61 -0.97 -13.70 -1.32
C GLU A 61 -0.79 -12.56 -2.30
N LYS A 62 -1.34 -11.40 -1.99
CA LYS A 62 -1.20 -10.21 -2.82
C LYS A 62 0.27 -9.80 -2.91
N ALA A 63 0.96 -9.83 -1.78
CA ALA A 63 2.38 -9.50 -1.74
C ALA A 63 3.18 -10.46 -2.61
N LEU A 64 2.89 -11.76 -2.53
CA LEU A 64 3.61 -12.75 -3.30
C LEU A 64 3.48 -12.50 -4.80
N LYS A 65 2.28 -12.22 -5.27
CA LYS A 65 2.06 -11.93 -6.69
C LYS A 65 2.86 -10.73 -7.15
N LEU A 66 2.89 -9.68 -6.33
CA LEU A 66 3.65 -8.47 -6.65
C LEU A 66 5.15 -8.70 -6.63
N LEU A 67 5.62 -9.53 -5.71
CA LEU A 67 7.04 -9.86 -5.63
C LEU A 67 7.49 -10.67 -6.84
N ILE A 68 6.64 -11.57 -7.30
CA ILE A 68 6.94 -12.36 -8.50
C ILE A 68 7.07 -11.43 -9.70
N LYS A 69 6.16 -10.48 -9.84
CA LYS A 69 6.24 -9.49 -10.91
C LYS A 69 7.49 -8.64 -10.80
N SER A 70 7.84 -8.24 -9.60
CA SER A 70 9.04 -7.45 -9.35
C SER A 70 10.30 -8.21 -9.74
N ASN A 71 10.34 -9.50 -9.40
CA ASN A 71 11.48 -10.34 -9.73
C ASN A 71 11.62 -10.55 -11.23
N LYS A 72 10.51 -10.58 -11.96
CA LYS A 72 10.57 -10.69 -13.42
C LYS A 72 11.16 -9.46 -14.06
N LYS A 73 10.83 -8.28 -13.52
CA LYS A 73 11.36 -7.03 -14.05
C LYS A 73 12.83 -6.82 -13.72
N LYS A 74 13.21 -7.11 -12.49
CA LYS A 74 14.58 -6.98 -12.01
C LYS A 74 14.98 -8.24 -11.27
N PRO A 75 15.48 -9.24 -11.99
CA PRO A 75 15.81 -10.52 -11.38
C PRO A 75 16.95 -10.40 -10.37
N ASN A 76 16.93 -11.28 -9.41
CA ASN A 76 18.00 -11.47 -8.45
C ASN A 76 18.25 -10.29 -7.52
N ASN A 77 17.25 -9.44 -7.30
CA ASN A 77 17.36 -8.41 -6.28
C ASN A 77 17.27 -9.07 -4.91
N PRO A 78 18.28 -8.90 -4.05
CA PRO A 78 18.31 -9.59 -2.75
C PRO A 78 17.09 -9.31 -1.87
N ASP A 79 16.62 -8.07 -1.87
CA ASP A 79 15.46 -7.71 -1.06
C ASP A 79 14.19 -8.40 -1.55
N THR A 80 14.01 -8.45 -2.86
CA THR A 80 12.87 -9.14 -3.46
C THR A 80 12.91 -10.63 -3.15
N LEU A 81 14.07 -11.25 -3.32
CA LEU A 81 14.23 -12.69 -3.06
C LEU A 81 13.99 -13.02 -1.59
N ASN A 82 14.46 -12.15 -0.70
CA ASN A 82 14.24 -12.32 0.73
C ASN A 82 12.76 -12.32 1.08
N TYR A 83 12.03 -11.36 0.55
CA TYR A 83 10.59 -11.28 0.80
C TYR A 83 9.82 -12.41 0.11
N LEU A 84 10.28 -12.87 -1.04
CA LEU A 84 9.68 -14.03 -1.70
C LEU A 84 9.76 -15.25 -0.79
N GLY A 85 10.94 -15.49 -0.22
CA GLY A 85 11.12 -16.61 0.71
C GLY A 85 10.26 -16.47 1.95
N PHE A 86 10.25 -15.27 2.52
CA PHE A 86 9.45 -14.99 3.72
C PHE A 86 7.97 -15.23 3.47
N THR A 87 7.46 -14.64 2.38
CA THR A 87 6.04 -14.70 2.05
C THR A 87 5.60 -16.11 1.72
N THR A 88 6.42 -16.84 0.97
CA THR A 88 6.12 -18.23 0.63
C THR A 88 6.03 -19.09 1.88
N ARG A 89 6.94 -18.88 2.82
CA ARG A 89 6.93 -19.62 4.08
C ARG A 89 5.69 -19.32 4.89
N LYS A 90 5.29 -18.03 4.96
CA LYS A 90 4.09 -17.65 5.70
C LYS A 90 2.85 -18.29 5.12
N LEU A 91 2.73 -18.30 3.79
CA LEU A 91 1.58 -18.92 3.14
C LEU A 91 1.54 -20.43 3.37
N GLY A 92 2.71 -21.05 3.38
CA GLY A 92 2.80 -22.48 3.69
C GLY A 92 2.33 -22.81 5.10
N ASP A 93 2.69 -21.93 6.06
CA ASP A 93 2.26 -22.12 7.45
C ASP A 93 0.73 -22.07 7.58
N TYR A 94 0.09 -21.21 6.81
CA TYR A 94 -1.37 -21.06 6.89
C TYR A 94 -2.12 -22.22 6.23
N GLU A 95 -1.50 -22.88 5.27
CA GLU A 95 -2.13 -24.00 4.58
C GLU A 95 -2.06 -25.28 5.42
N ASN A 96 -1.11 -25.35 6.31
CA ASN A 96 -0.96 -26.51 7.18
C ASN A 96 -1.73 -26.32 8.47
#